data_d959252da63ff4546991b220587ee5da
#
_entry.id   d959252da63ff4546991b220587ee5da
#
_cell.length_a   1.000
_cell.length_b   1.000
_cell.length_c   1.000
_cell.angle_alpha   90.00
_cell.angle_beta   90.00
_cell.angle_gamma   90.00
#
_symmetry.space_group_name_H-M   'P 1'
#
loop_
_entity.id
_entity.type
_entity.pdbx_description
1 polymer ?
#
loop_
_entity_poly.entity_id
_entity_poly.type
_entity_poly.pdbx_seq_one_letter_code
_entity_poly.pdbx_strand_id
1 'polypeptide(L)'
;MSTNKFNLFLENARLLSDEFDIVPLLYGSLGLEYLTGDVLGADDIDILVPCVFITDRWQEFKAVLEEHRYVLADEHEHTFARDGVAYSYADIEDLESFTGINTETVEMLELDGVRFRLLSLEQYLAVYQKSSKDGYRVNVRQKKDANKIRFIESKL
;
A
#
# COMPACT_ATOMS: atom_id res chain seq x y z
N MET A 1 5.25 10.36 13.30
CA MET A 1 6.40 10.30 12.40
C MET A 1 6.28 9.14 11.45
N SER A 2 6.65 9.35 10.21
CA SER A 2 6.56 8.32 9.19
C SER A 2 7.39 7.08 9.54
N THR A 3 8.50 7.26 10.26
CA THR A 3 9.36 6.14 10.67
C THR A 3 8.57 5.12 11.50
N ASN A 4 7.71 5.60 12.42
CA ASN A 4 6.90 4.70 13.23
C ASN A 4 5.90 3.91 12.38
N LYS A 5 5.27 4.58 11.41
CA LYS A 5 4.33 3.90 10.53
C LYS A 5 5.02 2.88 9.65
N PHE A 6 6.23 3.17 9.20
CA PHE A 6 6.97 2.20 8.41
C PHE A 6 7.31 0.97 9.24
N ASN A 7 7.68 1.14 10.50
CA ASN A 7 7.94 0.01 11.39
C ASN A 7 6.66 -0.80 11.62
N LEU A 8 5.51 -0.13 11.73
CA LEU A 8 4.23 -0.83 11.84
C LEU A 8 3.92 -1.61 10.57
N PHE A 9 4.26 -1.06 9.41
CA PHE A 9 4.13 -1.80 8.16
C PHE A 9 5.01 -3.05 8.17
N LEU A 10 6.27 -2.93 8.61
CA LEU A 10 7.16 -4.09 8.65
C LEU A 10 6.62 -5.17 9.57
N GLU A 11 6.04 -4.79 10.70
CA GLU A 11 5.44 -5.74 11.62
C GLU A 11 4.28 -6.47 10.95
N ASN A 12 3.43 -5.74 10.24
CA ASN A 12 2.32 -6.33 9.49
C ASN A 12 2.84 -7.24 8.38
N ALA A 13 3.86 -6.81 7.65
CA ALA A 13 4.43 -7.60 6.56
C ALA A 13 5.03 -8.91 7.09
N ARG A 14 5.64 -8.87 8.28
CA ARG A 14 6.17 -10.08 8.91
C ARG A 14 5.04 -11.06 9.23
N LEU A 15 3.93 -10.55 9.76
CA LEU A 15 2.76 -11.39 10.04
C LEU A 15 2.25 -12.05 8.77
N LEU A 16 2.11 -11.27 7.70
CA LEU A 16 1.62 -11.79 6.43
C LEU A 16 2.57 -12.84 5.84
N SER A 17 3.87 -12.62 6.00
CA SER A 17 4.87 -13.59 5.54
C SER A 17 4.81 -14.87 6.34
N ASP A 18 4.73 -14.76 7.67
CA ASP A 18 4.76 -15.92 8.56
C ASP A 18 3.50 -16.78 8.44
N GLU A 19 2.34 -16.13 8.27
CA GLU A 19 1.06 -16.84 8.29
C GLU A 19 0.60 -17.27 6.90
N PHE A 20 0.96 -16.53 5.86
CA PHE A 20 0.41 -16.75 4.53
C PHE A 20 1.47 -16.82 3.43
N ASP A 21 2.74 -16.62 3.76
CA ASP A 21 3.83 -16.57 2.77
C ASP A 21 3.57 -15.48 1.73
N ILE A 22 3.04 -14.35 2.17
CA ILE A 22 2.77 -13.19 1.31
C ILE A 22 3.97 -12.27 1.30
N VAL A 23 4.35 -11.76 0.12
CA VAL A 23 5.27 -10.63 -0.02
C VAL A 23 4.39 -9.43 -0.39
N PRO A 24 4.04 -8.57 0.58
CA PRO A 24 3.12 -7.47 0.30
C PRO A 24 3.82 -6.35 -0.44
N LEU A 25 3.03 -5.53 -1.15
CA LEU A 25 3.54 -4.32 -1.78
C LEU A 25 3.09 -3.13 -0.95
N LEU A 26 4.05 -2.32 -0.50
CA LEU A 26 3.74 -1.10 0.22
C LEU A 26 3.33 -0.03 -0.80
N TYR A 27 2.11 0.47 -0.64
CA TYR A 27 1.50 1.38 -1.61
C TYR A 27 1.23 2.73 -0.95
N GLY A 28 0.78 3.71 -1.73
CA GLY A 28 0.34 4.99 -1.19
C GLY A 28 1.46 5.85 -0.63
N SER A 29 1.05 6.86 0.14
CA SER A 29 1.98 7.91 0.61
C SER A 29 3.09 7.39 1.50
N LEU A 30 2.84 6.36 2.31
CA LEU A 30 3.88 5.84 3.19
C LEU A 30 5.05 5.25 2.39
N GLY A 31 4.75 4.53 1.31
CA GLY A 31 5.80 4.00 0.44
C GLY A 31 6.60 5.13 -0.20
N LEU A 32 5.91 6.18 -0.63
CA LEU A 32 6.57 7.32 -1.24
C LEU A 32 7.45 8.05 -0.21
N GLU A 33 6.99 8.17 1.03
CA GLU A 33 7.81 8.74 2.10
C GLU A 33 9.09 7.94 2.33
N TYR A 34 8.96 6.62 2.38
CA TYR A 34 10.13 5.77 2.58
C TYR A 34 11.12 5.91 1.42
N LEU A 35 10.58 5.94 0.19
CA LEU A 35 11.40 6.00 -1.01
C LEU A 35 12.19 7.31 -1.12
N THR A 36 11.59 8.43 -0.73
CA THR A 36 12.18 9.75 -0.89
C THR A 36 12.85 10.29 0.36
N GLY A 37 12.47 9.77 1.54
CA GLY A 37 12.95 10.30 2.81
C GLY A 37 12.22 11.55 3.26
N ASP A 38 11.20 12.00 2.54
CA ASP A 38 10.44 13.18 2.87
C ASP A 38 9.16 12.81 3.60
N VAL A 39 8.69 13.70 4.50
CA VAL A 39 7.44 13.50 5.22
C VAL A 39 6.29 14.06 4.38
N LEU A 40 5.32 13.22 4.07
CA LEU A 40 4.18 13.59 3.23
C LEU A 40 2.86 13.53 3.99
N GLY A 41 2.90 13.30 5.30
CA GLY A 41 1.69 13.24 6.10
C GLY A 41 0.87 11.97 5.85
N ALA A 42 1.55 10.84 5.64
CA ALA A 42 0.84 9.57 5.43
C ALA A 42 0.03 9.21 6.66
N ASP A 43 -1.29 9.08 6.49
CA ASP A 43 -2.21 8.75 7.58
C ASP A 43 -2.46 7.25 7.69
N ASP A 44 -2.54 6.59 6.56
CA ASP A 44 -2.90 5.18 6.47
C ASP A 44 -1.75 4.36 5.93
N ILE A 45 -1.80 3.05 6.19
CA ILE A 45 -0.86 2.10 5.60
C ILE A 45 -1.63 1.34 4.53
N ASP A 46 -1.29 1.58 3.27
CA ASP A 46 -1.94 0.93 2.12
C ASP A 46 -1.07 -0.23 1.65
N ILE A 47 -1.66 -1.42 1.59
CA ILE A 47 -0.93 -2.65 1.32
C ILE A 47 -1.63 -3.41 0.20
N LEU A 48 -0.87 -3.83 -0.81
CA LEU A 48 -1.42 -4.68 -1.86
C LEU A 48 -1.01 -6.12 -1.60
N VAL A 49 -1.99 -7.02 -1.73
CA VAL A 49 -1.80 -8.46 -1.48
C VAL A 49 -2.43 -9.24 -2.63
N PRO A 50 -2.07 -10.54 -2.79
CA PRO A 50 -2.72 -11.36 -3.82
C PRO A 50 -4.24 -11.38 -3.63
N CYS A 51 -4.95 -11.34 -4.74
CA CYS A 51 -6.41 -11.22 -4.77
C CYS A 51 -7.11 -12.26 -3.89
N VAL A 52 -6.58 -13.47 -3.85
CA VAL A 52 -7.23 -14.59 -3.15
C VAL A 52 -7.46 -14.28 -1.67
N PHE A 53 -6.60 -13.46 -1.06
CA PHE A 53 -6.70 -13.16 0.37
C PHE A 53 -7.79 -12.16 0.71
N ILE A 54 -8.28 -11.41 -0.28
CA ILE A 54 -9.39 -10.49 -0.05
C ILE A 54 -10.66 -10.98 -0.78
N THR A 55 -10.63 -12.20 -1.32
CA THR A 55 -11.79 -12.83 -1.95
C THR A 55 -12.00 -14.20 -1.33
N ASP A 56 -11.47 -15.26 -1.92
CA ASP A 56 -11.75 -16.65 -1.51
C ASP A 56 -11.25 -16.95 -0.10
N ARG A 57 -10.13 -16.39 0.30
CA ARG A 57 -9.53 -16.64 1.61
C ARG A 57 -9.73 -15.47 2.56
N TRP A 58 -10.71 -14.62 2.29
CA TRP A 58 -10.93 -13.42 3.10
C TRP A 58 -11.23 -13.74 4.58
N GLN A 59 -12.06 -14.76 4.82
CA GLN A 59 -12.40 -15.10 6.21
C GLN A 59 -11.17 -15.58 6.99
N GLU A 60 -10.31 -16.35 6.35
CA GLU A 60 -9.07 -16.82 6.97
C GLU A 60 -8.12 -15.65 7.21
N PHE A 61 -7.96 -14.78 6.24
CA PHE A 61 -7.10 -13.60 6.33
C PHE A 61 -7.55 -12.71 7.49
N LYS A 62 -8.85 -12.43 7.53
CA LYS A 62 -9.45 -11.60 8.56
C LYS A 62 -9.24 -12.21 9.95
N ALA A 63 -9.46 -13.52 10.09
CA ALA A 63 -9.35 -14.19 11.38
C ALA A 63 -7.93 -14.08 11.94
N VAL A 64 -6.91 -14.25 11.10
CA VAL A 64 -5.52 -14.15 11.55
C VAL A 64 -5.21 -12.72 12.00
N LEU A 65 -5.65 -11.73 11.23
CA LEU A 65 -5.43 -10.34 11.61
C LEU A 65 -6.11 -10.04 12.95
N GLU A 66 -7.33 -10.53 13.16
CA GLU A 66 -8.04 -10.30 14.41
C GLU A 66 -7.34 -10.95 15.59
N GLU A 67 -6.70 -12.11 15.38
CA GLU A 67 -5.93 -12.75 16.44
C GLU A 67 -4.74 -11.89 16.87
N HIS A 68 -4.25 -11.03 16.01
CA HIS A 68 -3.10 -10.17 16.28
C HIS A 68 -3.53 -8.73 16.57
N ARG A 69 -4.77 -8.56 17.01
CA ARG A 69 -5.32 -7.29 17.51
C ARG A 69 -5.58 -6.25 16.42
N TYR A 70 -5.65 -6.67 15.17
CA TYR A 70 -6.18 -5.80 14.13
C TYR A 70 -7.70 -5.90 14.19
N VAL A 71 -8.37 -4.76 14.19
CA VAL A 71 -9.83 -4.70 14.31
C VAL A 71 -10.41 -4.23 12.98
N LEU A 72 -11.34 -5.01 12.44
CA LEU A 72 -11.98 -4.66 11.18
C LEU A 72 -12.75 -3.36 11.33
N ALA A 73 -12.37 -2.34 10.55
CA ALA A 73 -13.01 -1.03 10.58
C ALA A 73 -13.98 -0.84 9.42
N ASP A 74 -13.67 -1.40 8.24
CA ASP A 74 -14.50 -1.27 7.05
C ASP A 74 -14.31 -2.51 6.20
N GLU A 75 -15.33 -3.36 6.18
CA GLU A 75 -15.23 -4.62 5.45
C GLU A 75 -15.19 -4.40 3.94
N HIS A 76 -15.95 -3.45 3.44
CA HIS A 76 -16.01 -3.16 2.02
C HIS A 76 -14.63 -2.73 1.48
N GLU A 77 -13.91 -1.93 2.26
CA GLU A 77 -12.60 -1.42 1.88
C GLU A 77 -11.45 -2.28 2.40
N HIS A 78 -11.76 -3.40 3.05
CA HIS A 78 -10.78 -4.29 3.67
C HIS A 78 -9.80 -3.52 4.57
N THR A 79 -10.38 -2.62 5.39
CA THR A 79 -9.59 -1.76 6.26
C THR A 79 -9.67 -2.23 7.70
N PHE A 80 -8.51 -2.35 8.34
CA PHE A 80 -8.40 -2.69 9.75
C PHE A 80 -7.76 -1.52 10.50
N ALA A 81 -7.98 -1.50 11.81
CA ALA A 81 -7.34 -0.51 12.67
C ALA A 81 -6.58 -1.24 13.77
N ARG A 82 -5.41 -0.70 14.12
CA ARG A 82 -4.62 -1.20 15.25
C ARG A 82 -3.84 -0.04 15.81
N ASP A 83 -4.02 0.20 17.13
CA ASP A 83 -3.35 1.29 17.85
C ASP A 83 -3.54 2.65 17.14
N GLY A 84 -4.75 2.89 16.64
CA GLY A 84 -5.11 4.15 16.03
C GLY A 84 -4.63 4.35 14.59
N VAL A 85 -4.07 3.31 13.98
CA VAL A 85 -3.56 3.39 12.61
C VAL A 85 -4.41 2.49 11.71
N ALA A 86 -4.79 2.99 10.55
CA ALA A 86 -5.59 2.24 9.58
C ALA A 86 -4.68 1.48 8.62
N TYR A 87 -5.04 0.23 8.36
CA TYR A 87 -4.36 -0.66 7.42
C TYR A 87 -5.37 -1.09 6.38
N SER A 88 -5.15 -0.72 5.12
CA SER A 88 -6.08 -1.06 4.04
C SER A 88 -5.41 -2.02 3.07
N TYR A 89 -6.11 -3.11 2.75
CA TYR A 89 -5.59 -4.15 1.86
C TYR A 89 -6.35 -4.15 0.55
N ALA A 90 -5.61 -4.18 -0.55
CA ALA A 90 -6.21 -4.19 -1.88
C ALA A 90 -5.52 -5.24 -2.75
N ASP A 91 -6.10 -5.48 -3.92
CA ASP A 91 -5.66 -6.51 -4.85
C ASP A 91 -4.44 -6.03 -5.63
N ILE A 92 -3.32 -6.75 -5.49
CA ILE A 92 -2.09 -6.41 -6.20
C ILE A 92 -2.26 -6.52 -7.72
N GLU A 93 -3.20 -7.37 -8.17
CA GLU A 93 -3.43 -7.53 -9.61
C GLU A 93 -4.12 -6.30 -10.21
N ASP A 94 -4.84 -5.52 -9.40
CA ASP A 94 -5.45 -4.29 -9.88
C ASP A 94 -4.40 -3.25 -10.29
N LEU A 95 -3.21 -3.32 -9.71
CA LEU A 95 -2.14 -2.41 -10.10
C LEU A 95 -1.82 -2.55 -11.58
N GLU A 96 -1.66 -3.77 -12.05
CA GLU A 96 -1.37 -4.02 -13.46
C GLU A 96 -2.56 -3.64 -14.35
N SER A 97 -3.77 -4.01 -13.92
CA SER A 97 -4.98 -3.69 -14.69
C SER A 97 -5.20 -2.18 -14.81
N PHE A 98 -4.89 -1.44 -13.74
CA PHE A 98 -5.14 -0.01 -13.69
C PHE A 98 -4.04 0.78 -14.40
N THR A 99 -2.78 0.41 -14.19
CA THR A 99 -1.63 1.21 -14.64
C THR A 99 -0.78 0.53 -15.70
N GLY A 100 -0.96 -0.77 -15.92
CA GLY A 100 -0.09 -1.54 -16.80
C GLY A 100 1.23 -1.95 -16.17
N ILE A 101 1.45 -1.63 -14.88
CA ILE A 101 2.69 -1.99 -14.20
C ILE A 101 2.65 -3.47 -13.84
N ASN A 102 3.59 -4.24 -14.39
CA ASN A 102 3.72 -5.66 -14.05
C ASN A 102 4.37 -5.78 -12.67
N THR A 103 3.69 -6.48 -11.76
CA THR A 103 4.17 -6.63 -10.38
C THR A 103 5.58 -7.20 -10.31
N GLU A 104 5.94 -8.08 -11.25
CA GLU A 104 7.26 -8.69 -11.25
C GLU A 104 8.37 -7.68 -11.51
N THR A 105 8.04 -6.51 -12.08
CA THR A 105 9.02 -5.44 -12.31
C THR A 105 9.16 -4.51 -11.11
N VAL A 106 8.31 -4.67 -10.09
CA VAL A 106 8.38 -3.85 -8.88
C VAL A 106 9.49 -4.39 -8.00
N GLU A 107 10.36 -3.51 -7.52
CA GLU A 107 11.51 -3.93 -6.74
C GLU A 107 11.09 -4.63 -5.45
N MET A 108 11.79 -5.70 -5.10
CA MET A 108 11.58 -6.41 -3.84
C MET A 108 12.73 -6.07 -2.91
N LEU A 109 12.37 -5.61 -1.71
CA LEU A 109 13.34 -5.23 -0.68
C LEU A 109 13.25 -6.22 0.48
N GLU A 110 14.35 -6.31 1.23
CA GLU A 110 14.36 -7.13 2.45
C GLU A 110 14.96 -6.31 3.57
N LEU A 111 14.21 -6.15 4.67
CA LEU A 111 14.65 -5.45 5.87
C LEU A 111 14.31 -6.30 7.08
N ASP A 112 15.31 -6.55 7.94
CA ASP A 112 15.11 -7.33 9.15
C ASP A 112 14.47 -8.70 8.89
N GLY A 113 14.82 -9.29 7.74
CA GLY A 113 14.28 -10.59 7.35
C GLY A 113 12.88 -10.55 6.77
N VAL A 114 12.32 -9.35 6.57
CA VAL A 114 10.98 -9.16 6.02
C VAL A 114 11.10 -8.69 4.58
N ARG A 115 10.41 -9.37 3.67
CA ARG A 115 10.40 -9.00 2.26
C ARG A 115 9.13 -8.26 1.91
N PHE A 116 9.26 -7.23 1.10
CA PHE A 116 8.12 -6.47 0.59
C PHE A 116 8.51 -5.82 -0.73
N ARG A 117 7.50 -5.39 -1.50
CA ARG A 117 7.74 -4.70 -2.77
C ARG A 117 7.46 -3.21 -2.60
N LEU A 118 8.20 -2.39 -3.36
CA LEU A 118 8.07 -0.94 -3.31
C LEU A 118 8.21 -0.38 -4.71
N LEU A 119 7.25 0.45 -5.13
CA LEU A 119 7.29 1.09 -6.44
C LEU A 119 8.48 2.04 -6.55
N SER A 120 9.05 2.15 -7.76
CA SER A 120 10.04 3.18 -8.05
C SER A 120 9.34 4.53 -8.20
N LEU A 121 10.13 5.60 -8.25
CA LEU A 121 9.57 6.94 -8.49
C LEU A 121 8.81 7.00 -9.80
N GLU A 122 9.37 6.42 -10.86
CA GLU A 122 8.70 6.39 -12.16
C GLU A 122 7.38 5.62 -12.09
N GLN A 123 7.35 4.51 -11.36
CA GLN A 123 6.13 3.74 -11.22
C GLN A 123 5.09 4.50 -10.40
N TYR A 124 5.51 5.18 -9.33
CA TYR A 124 4.61 6.05 -8.57
C TYR A 124 4.05 7.15 -9.45
N LEU A 125 4.90 7.75 -10.30
CA LEU A 125 4.45 8.79 -11.22
C LEU A 125 3.36 8.27 -12.14
N ALA A 126 3.55 7.07 -12.70
CA ALA A 126 2.56 6.45 -13.58
C ALA A 126 1.23 6.23 -12.85
N VAL A 127 1.29 5.78 -11.59
CA VAL A 127 0.08 5.57 -10.79
C VAL A 127 -0.68 6.87 -10.61
N TYR A 128 0.00 7.92 -10.18
CA TYR A 128 -0.69 9.19 -9.90
C TYR A 128 -1.17 9.87 -11.17
N GLN A 129 -0.44 9.74 -12.26
CA GLN A 129 -0.90 10.28 -13.54
C GLN A 129 -2.17 9.57 -14.01
N LYS A 130 -2.23 8.25 -13.84
CA LYS A 130 -3.43 7.49 -14.20
C LYS A 130 -4.60 7.87 -13.30
N SER A 131 -4.35 7.99 -12.00
CA SER A 131 -5.38 8.36 -11.04
C SER A 131 -5.95 9.75 -11.33
N SER A 132 -5.09 10.72 -11.70
CA SER A 132 -5.54 12.08 -11.98
C SER A 132 -6.40 12.17 -13.23
N LYS A 133 -6.34 11.18 -14.11
CA LYS A 133 -7.14 11.14 -15.34
C LYS A 133 -8.41 10.31 -15.18
N ASP A 134 -8.63 9.72 -14.02
CA ASP A 134 -9.84 8.94 -13.75
C ASP A 134 -11.01 9.92 -13.57
N GLY A 135 -11.95 9.91 -14.52
CA GLY A 135 -13.06 10.87 -14.54
C GLY A 135 -13.91 10.86 -13.28
N TYR A 136 -13.99 9.72 -12.60
CA TYR A 136 -14.78 9.60 -11.37
C TYR A 136 -14.23 10.46 -10.24
N ARG A 137 -12.92 10.73 -10.22
CA ARG A 137 -12.27 11.41 -9.11
C ARG A 137 -11.75 12.80 -9.45
N VAL A 138 -12.14 13.33 -10.60
CA VAL A 138 -11.56 14.56 -11.13
C VAL A 138 -11.61 15.72 -10.14
N ASN A 139 -12.76 15.92 -9.48
CA ASN A 139 -12.94 17.11 -8.66
C ASN A 139 -12.23 17.06 -7.31
N VAL A 140 -12.10 15.87 -6.72
CA VAL A 140 -11.54 15.72 -5.37
C VAL A 140 -10.08 15.26 -5.42
N ARG A 141 -9.82 14.25 -6.24
CA ARG A 141 -8.50 13.63 -6.29
C ARG A 141 -7.51 14.36 -7.17
N GLN A 142 -8.00 15.05 -8.20
CA GLN A 142 -7.11 15.66 -9.20
C GLN A 142 -6.11 16.62 -8.55
N LYS A 143 -6.55 17.43 -7.60
CA LYS A 143 -5.67 18.39 -6.94
C LYS A 143 -4.59 17.67 -6.12
N LYS A 144 -4.96 16.62 -5.38
CA LYS A 144 -4.00 15.85 -4.59
C LYS A 144 -3.02 15.13 -5.48
N ASP A 145 -3.51 14.52 -6.55
CA ASP A 145 -2.67 13.79 -7.49
C ASP A 145 -1.70 14.72 -8.21
N ALA A 146 -2.16 15.94 -8.57
CA ALA A 146 -1.29 16.92 -9.21
C ALA A 146 -0.13 17.31 -8.29
N ASN A 147 -0.40 17.48 -6.99
CA ASN A 147 0.65 17.79 -6.03
C ASN A 147 1.66 16.66 -5.91
N LYS A 148 1.18 15.42 -5.86
CA LYS A 148 2.07 14.25 -5.81
C LYS A 148 2.89 14.12 -7.08
N ILE A 149 2.29 14.36 -8.24
CA ILE A 149 2.99 14.31 -9.52
C ILE A 149 4.14 15.33 -9.52
N ARG A 150 3.87 16.56 -9.13
CA ARG A 150 4.91 17.59 -9.08
C ARG A 150 6.02 17.22 -8.10
N PHE A 151 5.64 16.67 -6.94
CA PHE A 151 6.61 16.23 -5.95
C PHE A 151 7.53 15.16 -6.53
N ILE A 152 6.96 14.15 -7.18
CA ILE A 152 7.75 13.05 -7.74
C ILE A 152 8.66 13.57 -8.85
N GLU A 153 8.13 14.42 -9.73
CA GLU A 153 8.92 14.97 -10.83
C GLU A 153 10.14 15.73 -10.32
N SER A 154 10.00 16.38 -9.17
CA SER A 154 11.12 17.12 -8.57
C SER A 154 12.21 16.20 -8.03
N LYS A 155 11.91 14.91 -7.86
CA LYS A 155 12.87 13.93 -7.35
C LYS A 155 13.48 13.04 -8.42
N LEU A 156 12.99 13.10 -9.65
CA LEU A 156 13.51 12.29 -10.76
C LEU A 156 14.83 12.81 -11.36
#